data_1531256cc78437ff40158de02c69edf1
#
_entry.id   1531256cc78437ff40158de02c69edf1
#
_cell.length_a   1.000
_cell.length_b   1.000
_cell.length_c   1.000
_cell.angle_alpha   90.00
_cell.angle_beta   90.00
_cell.angle_gamma   90.00
#
_symmetry.space_group_name_H-M   'P 1'
#
loop_
_entity.id
_entity.type
_entity.pdbx_description
1 polymer ?
#
loop_
_entity_poly.entity_id
_entity_poly.type
_entity_poly.pdbx_seq_one_letter_code
_entity_poly.pdbx_strand_id
1 'polypeptide(L)'
;IFTNLVDFDMKYGHRRDVTGYGNALIEFDQWLGSFLPKMKDSDALFITADHGCDPTHEGTDHTREYVPLLIYGKEVESGVNYGTRTTFADTGQTIASIFRVEPVEDGVNLFA
;
A
#
# COMPACT_ATOMS: atom_id res chain seq x y z
N ILE A 1 6.88 -10.26 5.70
CA ILE A 1 7.03 -10.38 4.24
C ILE A 1 6.81 -9.00 3.65
N PHE A 2 7.72 -8.58 2.77
CA PHE A 2 7.57 -7.37 1.97
C PHE A 2 7.58 -7.78 0.49
N THR A 3 6.62 -7.29 -0.28
CA THR A 3 6.50 -7.61 -1.71
C THR A 3 6.29 -6.32 -2.50
N ASN A 4 7.09 -6.11 -3.53
CA ASN A 4 6.91 -5.02 -4.49
C ASN A 4 6.31 -5.56 -5.79
N LEU A 5 5.15 -5.04 -6.18
CA LEU A 5 4.44 -5.40 -7.41
C LEU A 5 4.87 -4.46 -8.54
N VAL A 6 6.09 -4.64 -9.02
CA VAL A 6 6.80 -3.72 -9.94
C VAL A 6 6.10 -3.46 -11.27
N ASP A 7 5.19 -4.33 -11.70
CA ASP A 7 4.52 -4.21 -13.01
C ASP A 7 3.61 -2.97 -13.09
N PHE A 8 3.04 -2.52 -11.97
CA PHE A 8 2.23 -1.29 -11.93
C PHE A 8 3.03 -0.09 -12.41
N ASP A 9 4.27 0.03 -11.96
CA ASP A 9 5.18 1.10 -12.36
C ASP A 9 5.82 0.82 -13.73
N MET A 10 6.60 -0.27 -13.82
CA MET A 10 7.49 -0.53 -14.96
C MET A 10 6.74 -0.87 -16.24
N LYS A 11 5.65 -1.63 -16.13
CA LYS A 11 4.96 -2.20 -17.28
C LYS A 11 3.78 -1.36 -17.75
N TYR A 12 3.08 -0.74 -16.81
CA TYR A 12 1.86 0.01 -17.10
C TYR A 12 2.01 1.50 -16.85
N GLY A 13 2.64 1.91 -15.76
CA GLY A 13 2.81 3.29 -15.35
C GLY A 13 3.68 4.09 -16.31
N HIS A 14 4.95 3.76 -16.43
CA HIS A 14 5.88 4.43 -17.33
C HIS A 14 5.50 4.33 -18.82
N ARG A 15 4.74 3.33 -19.19
CA ARG A 15 4.29 3.13 -20.57
C ARG A 15 2.93 3.76 -20.86
N ARG A 16 2.32 4.39 -19.86
CA ARG A 16 1.00 5.02 -20.01
C ARG A 16 -0.08 4.06 -20.53
N ASP A 17 0.05 2.78 -20.16
CA ASP A 17 -0.93 1.75 -20.50
C ASP A 17 -2.08 1.77 -19.48
N VAL A 18 -3.03 2.69 -19.67
CA VAL A 18 -4.20 2.87 -18.81
C VAL A 18 -5.02 1.59 -18.68
N THR A 19 -5.22 0.90 -19.80
CA THR A 19 -6.00 -0.34 -19.82
C THR A 19 -5.28 -1.46 -19.09
N GLY A 20 -3.98 -1.63 -19.33
CA GLY A 20 -3.15 -2.60 -18.63
C GLY A 20 -3.08 -2.32 -17.13
N TYR A 21 -2.95 -1.06 -16.74
CA TYR A 21 -2.96 -0.66 -15.33
C TYR A 21 -4.28 -1.03 -14.64
N GLY A 22 -5.42 -0.70 -15.26
CA GLY A 22 -6.74 -1.05 -14.75
C GLY A 22 -6.96 -2.56 -14.64
N ASN A 23 -6.55 -3.32 -15.66
CA ASN A 23 -6.63 -4.78 -15.63
C ASN A 23 -5.76 -5.40 -14.53
N ALA A 24 -4.56 -4.86 -14.30
CA ALA A 24 -3.68 -5.30 -13.22
C ALA A 24 -4.28 -5.06 -11.84
N LEU A 25 -4.99 -3.93 -11.64
CA LEU A 25 -5.73 -3.66 -10.40
C LEU A 25 -6.85 -4.68 -10.18
N ILE A 26 -7.61 -5.01 -11.23
CA ILE A 26 -8.67 -6.02 -11.17
C ILE A 26 -8.10 -7.40 -10.83
N GLU A 27 -7.00 -7.79 -11.45
CA GLU A 27 -6.31 -9.05 -11.18
C GLU A 27 -5.79 -9.11 -9.73
N PHE A 28 -5.20 -8.03 -9.25
CA PHE A 28 -4.76 -7.91 -7.86
C PHE A 28 -5.93 -8.02 -6.88
N ASP A 29 -7.07 -7.36 -7.14
CA ASP A 29 -8.26 -7.43 -6.30
C ASP A 29 -8.83 -8.86 -6.23
N GLN A 30 -8.89 -9.57 -7.35
CA GLN A 30 -9.30 -10.97 -7.39
C GLN A 30 -8.35 -11.87 -6.58
N TRP A 31 -7.04 -11.67 -6.73
CA TRP A 31 -6.05 -12.38 -5.94
C TRP A 31 -6.23 -12.07 -4.45
N LEU A 32 -6.39 -10.81 -4.09
CA LEU A 32 -6.59 -10.36 -2.71
C LEU A 32 -7.81 -11.04 -2.07
N GLY A 33 -8.95 -11.11 -2.78
CA GLY A 33 -10.14 -11.81 -2.34
C GLY A 33 -9.89 -13.30 -2.03
N SER A 34 -8.96 -13.94 -2.75
CA SER A 34 -8.55 -15.33 -2.50
C SER A 34 -7.49 -15.46 -1.40
N PHE A 35 -6.76 -14.40 -1.10
CA PHE A 35 -5.68 -14.38 -0.12
C PHE A 35 -6.19 -14.08 1.30
N LEU A 36 -7.08 -13.09 1.46
CA LEU A 36 -7.58 -12.66 2.77
C LEU A 36 -8.08 -13.82 3.65
N PRO A 37 -8.84 -14.80 3.12
CA PRO A 37 -9.29 -15.95 3.95
C PRO A 37 -8.17 -16.87 4.44
N LYS A 38 -6.96 -16.75 3.89
CA LYS A 38 -5.80 -17.57 4.26
C LYS A 38 -4.94 -16.92 5.33
N MET A 39 -5.19 -15.65 5.65
CA MET A 39 -4.49 -14.93 6.69
C MET A 39 -4.79 -15.53 8.06
N LYS A 40 -3.79 -15.58 8.92
CA LYS A 40 -3.94 -15.99 10.32
C LYS A 40 -4.47 -14.81 11.14
N ASP A 41 -5.03 -15.11 12.28
CA ASP A 41 -5.54 -14.11 13.21
C ASP A 41 -4.48 -13.08 13.64
N SER A 42 -3.21 -13.51 13.72
CA SER A 42 -2.07 -12.66 14.07
C SER A 42 -1.47 -11.88 12.90
N ASP A 43 -1.99 -12.05 11.67
CA ASP A 43 -1.42 -11.37 10.51
C ASP A 43 -2.06 -9.98 10.34
N ALA A 44 -1.24 -9.02 9.94
CA ALA A 44 -1.68 -7.71 9.47
C ALA A 44 -1.16 -7.49 8.04
N LEU A 45 -2.03 -7.08 7.15
CA LEU A 45 -1.72 -6.75 5.76
C LEU A 45 -1.75 -5.23 5.58
N PHE A 46 -0.66 -4.69 5.04
CA PHE A 46 -0.56 -3.30 4.62
C PHE A 46 -0.45 -3.26 3.11
N ILE A 47 -1.30 -2.48 2.45
CA ILE A 47 -1.25 -2.24 1.01
C ILE A 47 -1.05 -0.74 0.82
N THR A 48 0.04 -0.39 0.17
CA THR A 48 0.42 1.00 -0.10
C THR A 48 1.21 1.09 -1.41
N ALA A 49 1.73 2.26 -1.74
CA ALA A 49 2.69 2.47 -2.82
C ALA A 49 3.80 3.40 -2.34
N ASP A 50 4.93 3.41 -3.02
CA ASP A 50 6.09 4.23 -2.74
C ASP A 50 6.02 5.61 -3.41
N HIS A 51 5.21 5.75 -4.48
CA HIS A 51 4.92 7.00 -5.16
C HIS A 51 3.58 6.94 -5.92
N GLY A 52 3.12 8.09 -6.40
CA GLY A 52 1.98 8.19 -7.30
C GLY A 52 2.36 7.78 -8.73
N CYS A 53 1.40 7.28 -9.46
CA CYS A 53 1.53 6.99 -10.88
C CYS A 53 0.17 7.08 -11.57
N ASP A 54 -0.07 8.19 -12.28
CA ASP A 54 -1.25 8.37 -13.12
C ASP A 54 -0.90 8.00 -14.57
N PRO A 55 -1.37 6.86 -15.09
CA PRO A 55 -1.07 6.44 -16.44
C PRO A 55 -1.78 7.29 -17.51
N THR A 56 -2.65 8.23 -17.12
CA THR A 56 -3.29 9.18 -18.05
C THR A 56 -2.52 10.49 -18.18
N HIS A 57 -1.52 10.73 -17.32
CA HIS A 57 -0.72 11.95 -17.35
C HIS A 57 0.28 11.94 -18.52
N GLU A 58 0.63 13.12 -19.04
CA GLU A 58 1.64 13.26 -20.09
C GLU A 58 3.05 12.91 -19.60
N GLY A 59 3.91 12.48 -20.52
CA GLY A 59 5.29 12.09 -20.21
C GLY A 59 5.41 10.65 -19.72
N THR A 60 6.56 10.29 -19.17
CA THR A 60 6.90 8.93 -18.73
C THR A 60 7.34 8.85 -17.28
N ASP A 61 7.40 9.97 -16.58
CA ASP A 61 7.83 10.03 -15.18
C ASP A 61 6.69 9.70 -14.22
N HIS A 62 7.06 9.47 -12.97
CA HIS A 62 6.10 9.31 -11.87
C HIS A 62 5.28 10.60 -11.69
N THR A 63 4.12 10.47 -11.11
CA THR A 63 3.22 11.57 -10.83
C THR A 63 3.02 11.75 -9.32
N ARG A 64 2.24 12.73 -8.88
CA ARG A 64 2.25 13.21 -7.49
C ARG A 64 0.92 12.96 -6.76
N GLU A 65 0.19 11.95 -7.18
CA GLU A 65 -1.04 11.56 -6.51
C GLU A 65 -0.75 11.01 -5.12
N TYR A 66 -1.69 11.18 -4.21
CA TYR A 66 -1.68 10.46 -2.96
C TYR A 66 -1.76 8.96 -3.21
N VAL A 67 -0.98 8.21 -2.47
CA VAL A 67 -0.98 6.75 -2.53
C VAL A 67 -2.00 6.16 -1.55
N PRO A 68 -2.52 4.95 -1.82
CA PRO A 68 -3.38 4.27 -0.88
C PRO A 68 -2.62 3.88 0.39
N LEU A 69 -3.34 3.81 1.50
CA LEU A 69 -2.90 3.17 2.73
C LEU A 69 -4.07 2.35 3.26
N LEU A 70 -4.07 1.06 2.96
CA LEU A 70 -5.09 0.11 3.37
C LEU A 70 -4.48 -0.87 4.37
N ILE A 71 -5.16 -1.06 5.49
CA ILE A 71 -4.68 -1.96 6.53
C ILE A 71 -5.81 -2.94 6.87
N TYR A 72 -5.48 -4.22 6.87
CA TYR A 72 -6.41 -5.29 7.17
C TYR A 72 -5.79 -6.33 8.10
N GLY A 73 -6.57 -6.82 9.06
CA GLY A 73 -6.19 -7.88 9.97
C GLY A 73 -7.25 -8.08 11.04
N LYS A 74 -7.26 -9.24 11.69
CA LYS A 74 -8.27 -9.54 12.72
C LYS A 74 -8.12 -8.66 13.97
N GLU A 75 -6.88 -8.31 14.31
CA GLU A 75 -6.57 -7.43 15.45
C GLU A 75 -6.52 -5.95 15.08
N VAL A 76 -6.78 -5.62 13.81
CA VAL A 76 -6.87 -4.24 13.32
C VAL A 76 -8.30 -3.74 13.49
N GLU A 77 -8.47 -2.59 14.12
CA GLU A 77 -9.77 -1.95 14.26
C GLU A 77 -10.38 -1.66 12.88
N SER A 78 -11.60 -2.14 12.64
CA SER A 78 -12.25 -1.98 11.35
C SER A 78 -12.95 -0.62 11.21
N GLY A 79 -12.98 -0.09 9.99
CA GLY A 79 -13.68 1.15 9.69
C GLY A 79 -12.96 2.43 10.15
N VAL A 80 -11.71 2.33 10.59
CA VAL A 80 -10.91 3.49 10.97
C VAL A 80 -10.47 4.26 9.73
N ASN A 81 -10.68 5.56 9.75
CA ASN A 81 -10.14 6.46 8.74
C ASN A 81 -8.96 7.24 9.34
N TYR A 82 -7.75 6.88 8.94
CA TYR A 82 -6.51 7.54 9.40
C TYR A 82 -6.27 8.91 8.76
N GLY A 83 -7.16 9.36 7.87
CA GLY A 83 -6.99 10.61 7.13
C GLY A 83 -5.79 10.57 6.18
N THR A 84 -5.45 11.74 5.63
CA THR A 84 -4.24 11.90 4.82
C THR A 84 -3.03 12.04 5.72
N ARG A 85 -2.07 11.12 5.58
CA ARG A 85 -0.83 11.14 6.34
C ARG A 85 0.19 12.08 5.69
N THR A 86 1.07 12.63 6.50
CA THR A 86 2.10 13.60 6.04
C THR A 86 3.42 12.95 5.67
N THR A 87 3.60 11.68 6.02
CA THR A 87 4.83 10.94 5.76
C THR A 87 4.56 9.44 5.58
N PHE A 88 5.33 8.79 4.72
CA PHE A 88 5.37 7.33 4.59
C PHE A 88 5.94 6.64 5.84
N ALA A 89 6.70 7.37 6.64
CA ALA A 89 7.33 6.86 7.86
C ALA A 89 6.30 6.36 8.89
N ASP A 90 5.04 6.81 8.83
CA ASP A 90 3.98 6.32 9.73
C ASP A 90 3.77 4.81 9.59
N THR A 91 3.84 4.28 8.36
CA THR A 91 3.78 2.82 8.12
C THR A 91 4.97 2.11 8.74
N GLY A 92 6.19 2.66 8.54
CA GLY A 92 7.41 2.10 9.14
C GLY A 92 7.36 2.12 10.67
N GLN A 93 6.93 3.23 11.27
CA GLN A 93 6.78 3.36 12.71
C GLN A 93 5.73 2.39 13.28
N THR A 94 4.62 2.19 12.58
CA THR A 94 3.59 1.24 12.96
C THR A 94 4.14 -0.19 12.95
N ILE A 95 4.86 -0.56 11.90
CA ILE A 95 5.52 -1.87 11.80
C ILE A 95 6.56 -2.06 12.91
N ALA A 96 7.40 -1.06 13.18
CA ALA A 96 8.37 -1.10 14.27
C ALA A 96 7.68 -1.34 15.63
N SER A 97 6.56 -0.68 15.87
CA SER A 97 5.75 -0.86 17.08
C SER A 97 5.16 -2.26 17.20
N ILE A 98 4.63 -2.83 16.10
CA ILE A 98 4.10 -4.20 16.08
C ILE A 98 5.19 -5.22 16.47
N PHE A 99 6.39 -5.05 15.93
CA PHE A 99 7.51 -5.95 16.20
C PHE A 99 8.29 -5.61 17.48
N ARG A 100 7.93 -4.51 18.17
CA ARG A 100 8.59 -4.04 19.39
C ARG A 100 10.11 -3.88 19.20
N VAL A 101 10.49 -3.32 18.07
CA VAL A 101 11.86 -2.93 17.75
C VAL A 101 12.06 -1.43 17.95
N GLU A 102 13.30 -0.95 17.83
CA GLU A 102 13.63 0.47 17.94
C GLU A 102 12.76 1.32 17.01
N PRO A 103 12.22 2.43 17.48
CA PRO A 103 11.45 3.35 16.65
C PRO A 103 12.25 3.86 15.45
N VAL A 104 11.56 4.14 14.36
CA VAL A 104 12.15 4.88 13.25
C VAL A 104 12.27 6.36 13.63
N GLU A 105 13.16 7.09 12.94
CA GLU A 105 13.48 8.50 13.25
C GLU A 105 12.23 9.41 13.13
N ASP A 106 11.40 9.16 12.14
CA ASP A 106 10.18 9.92 11.86
C ASP A 106 8.95 9.00 11.85
N GLY A 107 7.77 9.63 11.87
CA GLY A 107 6.49 8.93 11.78
C GLY A 107 5.84 8.65 13.13
N VAL A 108 4.59 8.29 13.07
CA VAL A 108 3.79 7.94 14.25
C VAL A 108 3.15 6.57 14.07
N ASN A 109 2.96 5.85 15.18
CA ASN A 109 2.24 4.59 15.17
C ASN A 109 0.74 4.84 14.91
N LEU A 110 0.20 4.23 13.87
CA LEU A 110 -1.22 4.37 13.49
C LEU A 110 -2.17 3.65 14.45
N PHE A 111 -1.66 2.74 15.26
CA PHE A 111 -2.44 1.96 16.23
C PHE A 111 -2.32 2.50 17.67
N ALA A 112 -1.72 3.66 17.84
CA ALA A 112 -1.56 4.30 19.13
C ALA A 112 -2.80 5.10 19.54
#